data_4527a025315191a24a91755f1bbe45f6
#
_entry.id   4527a025315191a24a91755f1bbe45f6
#
_cell.length_a   1.000
_cell.length_b   1.000
_cell.length_c   1.000
_cell.angle_alpha   90.00
_cell.angle_beta   90.00
_cell.angle_gamma   90.00
#
_symmetry.space_group_name_H-M   'P 1'
#
loop_
_entity.id
_entity.type
_entity.pdbx_description
1 polymer ?
#
loop_
_entity_poly.entity_id
_entity_poly.type
_entity_poly.pdbx_seq_one_letter_code
_entity_poly.pdbx_strand_id
1 'polypeptide(L)'
;DQFIGKDPYNKWTKPSCMLVCEDNYSNAHGTPWLYKEMKVGKLVGAPVPGTMTAVWWETLMTGTVVFGIPQVGCVDNNGDYLENKELEPDVYVLNPAADVMNGKDAQLETAIELMLKGEK
;
A
#
# COMPACT_ATOMS: atom_id res chain seq x y z
N ASP A 1 18.29 3.37 17.38
CA ASP A 1 17.82 2.16 16.68
C ASP A 1 16.88 1.38 17.60
N GLN A 2 15.65 1.14 17.16
CA GLN A 2 14.73 0.28 17.89
C GLN A 2 14.95 -1.17 17.44
N PHE A 3 15.29 -2.04 18.39
CA PHE A 3 15.33 -3.47 18.13
C PHE A 3 13.90 -4.02 18.11
N ILE A 4 13.43 -4.40 16.93
CA ILE A 4 12.20 -5.15 16.78
C ILE A 4 12.53 -6.62 16.96
N GLY A 5 12.18 -7.18 18.13
CA GLY A 5 12.36 -8.59 18.42
C GLY A 5 11.61 -9.50 17.45
N LYS A 6 11.94 -10.79 17.48
CA LYS A 6 11.16 -11.77 16.72
C LYS A 6 9.75 -11.83 17.28
N ASP A 7 8.76 -11.69 16.38
CA ASP A 7 7.37 -11.94 16.72
C ASP A 7 7.20 -13.38 17.22
N PRO A 8 6.64 -13.61 18.40
CA PRO A 8 6.41 -14.96 18.93
C PRO A 8 5.26 -15.70 18.21
N TYR A 9 4.45 -15.00 17.42
CA TYR A 9 3.29 -15.55 16.72
C TYR A 9 3.67 -16.23 15.40
N ASN A 10 2.77 -17.08 14.90
CA ASN A 10 2.93 -17.73 13.62
C ASN A 10 3.00 -16.67 12.49
N LYS A 11 4.00 -16.78 11.66
CA LYS A 11 4.21 -15.91 10.51
C LYS A 11 3.59 -16.52 9.26
N TRP A 12 3.07 -15.67 8.38
CA TRP A 12 2.69 -16.09 7.05
C TRP A 12 3.94 -16.38 6.23
N THR A 13 4.10 -17.62 5.80
CA THR A 13 5.26 -18.07 5.02
C THR A 13 4.89 -18.59 3.64
N LYS A 14 3.60 -18.60 3.30
CA LYS A 14 3.10 -19.00 1.99
C LYS A 14 3.26 -17.87 0.98
N PRO A 15 3.36 -18.21 -0.33
CA PRO A 15 3.29 -17.20 -1.37
C PRO A 15 2.06 -16.31 -1.22
N SER A 16 2.20 -15.05 -1.55
CA SER A 16 1.10 -14.08 -1.53
C SER A 16 1.32 -13.01 -2.59
N CYS A 17 0.26 -12.33 -2.97
CA CYS A 17 0.31 -11.06 -3.69
C CYS A 17 -0.58 -10.06 -2.97
N MET A 18 -0.41 -8.78 -3.25
CA MET A 18 -1.19 -7.72 -2.64
C MET A 18 -1.94 -6.95 -3.72
N LEU A 19 -3.25 -6.79 -3.52
CA LEU A 19 -4.06 -5.93 -4.38
C LEU A 19 -3.90 -4.48 -3.95
N VAL A 20 -3.73 -3.59 -4.93
CA VAL A 20 -3.55 -2.16 -4.72
C VAL A 20 -4.41 -1.35 -5.68
N CYS A 21 -4.81 -0.16 -5.28
CA CYS A 21 -5.64 0.72 -6.09
C CYS A 21 -5.27 2.20 -5.87
N GLU A 22 -5.80 3.05 -6.72
CA GLU A 22 -5.63 4.49 -6.70
C GLU A 22 -6.15 5.18 -5.43
N ASP A 23 -7.02 4.52 -4.67
CA ASP A 23 -7.57 5.02 -3.41
C ASP A 23 -6.71 4.64 -2.18
N ASN A 24 -5.61 3.93 -2.38
CA ASN A 24 -4.69 3.64 -1.30
C ASN A 24 -4.10 4.94 -0.73
N TYR A 25 -4.16 5.10 0.60
CA TYR A 25 -3.76 6.34 1.25
C TYR A 25 -2.93 6.08 2.51
N SER A 26 -1.89 6.90 2.75
CA SER A 26 -1.06 6.87 3.96
C SER A 26 -0.44 5.49 4.22
N ASN A 27 -0.79 4.80 5.30
CA ASN A 27 -0.29 3.46 5.57
C ASN A 27 -0.64 2.44 4.47
N ALA A 28 -1.70 2.68 3.70
CA ALA A 28 -2.02 1.87 2.53
C ALA A 28 -1.13 2.20 1.30
N HIS A 29 -0.26 3.22 1.37
CA HIS A 29 0.89 3.39 0.49
C HIS A 29 2.15 2.73 1.10
N GLY A 30 2.44 2.99 2.37
CA GLY A 30 3.63 2.46 3.04
C GLY A 30 3.66 0.92 3.12
N THR A 31 2.51 0.29 3.36
CA THR A 31 2.43 -1.18 3.45
C THR A 31 2.77 -1.87 2.12
N PRO A 32 2.15 -1.54 0.97
CA PRO A 32 2.53 -2.12 -0.31
C PRO A 32 3.96 -1.73 -0.72
N TRP A 33 4.42 -0.53 -0.39
CA TRP A 33 5.81 -0.15 -0.63
C TRP A 33 6.78 -1.09 0.09
N LEU A 34 6.59 -1.33 1.40
CA LEU A 34 7.39 -2.27 2.17
C LEU A 34 7.29 -3.70 1.63
N TYR A 35 6.08 -4.13 1.25
CA TYR A 35 5.83 -5.45 0.69
C TYR A 35 6.67 -5.70 -0.57
N LYS A 36 6.75 -4.71 -1.45
CA LYS A 36 7.54 -4.73 -2.68
C LYS A 36 9.05 -4.68 -2.39
N GLU A 37 9.50 -3.74 -1.54
CA GLU A 37 10.91 -3.60 -1.15
C GLU A 37 11.46 -4.85 -0.47
N MET A 38 10.68 -5.48 0.39
CA MET A 38 11.05 -6.73 1.05
C MET A 38 10.90 -7.97 0.16
N LYS A 39 10.44 -7.80 -1.08
CA LYS A 39 10.22 -8.88 -2.05
C LYS A 39 9.34 -10.01 -1.49
N VAL A 40 8.30 -9.65 -0.75
CA VAL A 40 7.36 -10.61 -0.17
C VAL A 40 6.50 -11.26 -1.26
N GLY A 41 6.11 -10.47 -2.28
CA GLY A 41 5.36 -10.91 -3.44
C GLY A 41 5.08 -9.75 -4.38
N LYS A 42 4.24 -9.96 -5.38
CA LYS A 42 3.87 -8.95 -6.39
C LYS A 42 2.71 -8.07 -5.93
N LEU A 43 2.74 -6.82 -6.37
CA LEU A 43 1.61 -5.89 -6.30
C LEU A 43 0.80 -6.01 -7.60
N VAL A 44 -0.51 -6.14 -7.46
CA VAL A 44 -1.46 -6.26 -8.59
C VAL A 44 -2.51 -5.17 -8.46
N GLY A 45 -2.72 -4.38 -9.48
CA GLY A 45 -3.76 -3.35 -9.46
C GLY A 45 -3.38 -2.06 -10.17
N ALA A 46 -3.81 -0.94 -9.61
CA ALA A 46 -3.49 0.41 -10.09
C ALA A 46 -2.31 1.01 -9.32
N PRO A 47 -1.63 2.03 -9.89
CA PRO A 47 -0.61 2.79 -9.16
C PRO A 47 -1.17 3.39 -7.88
N VAL A 48 -0.36 3.36 -6.82
CA VAL A 48 -0.72 3.89 -5.50
C VAL A 48 -0.19 5.31 -5.37
N PRO A 49 -1.04 6.30 -5.09
CA PRO A 49 -0.59 7.68 -4.90
C PRO A 49 0.44 7.81 -3.78
N GLY A 50 1.41 8.69 -3.98
CA GLY A 50 2.50 8.93 -3.04
C GLY A 50 2.07 9.77 -1.84
N THR A 51 1.44 9.16 -0.84
CA THR A 51 0.95 9.83 0.37
C THR A 51 1.55 9.17 1.61
N MET A 52 2.74 9.60 2.03
CA MET A 52 3.45 8.95 3.14
C MET A 52 4.08 9.92 4.12
N THR A 53 3.36 10.98 4.48
CA THR A 53 3.75 11.91 5.54
C THR A 53 2.82 11.75 6.74
N ALA A 54 3.37 11.48 7.92
CA ALA A 54 2.59 11.45 9.15
C ALA A 54 2.25 12.87 9.60
N VAL A 55 1.02 13.05 10.07
CA VAL A 55 0.49 14.35 10.49
C VAL A 55 0.14 14.34 11.98
N TRP A 56 0.26 15.52 12.61
CA TRP A 56 -0.31 15.80 13.91
C TRP A 56 -1.63 16.53 13.73
N TRP A 57 -2.61 16.15 14.52
CA TRP A 57 -3.95 16.69 14.43
C TRP A 57 -4.13 17.79 15.48
N GLU A 58 -4.39 19.01 15.01
CA GLU A 58 -4.66 20.16 15.85
C GLU A 58 -6.12 20.58 15.74
N THR A 59 -6.75 20.80 16.87
CA THR A 59 -8.11 21.34 16.92
C THR A 59 -8.04 22.84 17.07
N LEU A 60 -8.67 23.57 16.14
CA LEU A 60 -8.73 25.02 16.22
C LEU A 60 -9.55 25.49 17.43
N MET A 61 -9.32 26.73 17.86
CA MET A 61 -9.94 27.32 19.05
C MET A 61 -11.48 27.26 19.05
N THR A 62 -12.10 27.19 17.87
CA THR A 62 -13.55 27.00 17.73
C THR A 62 -14.04 25.63 18.16
N GLY A 63 -13.16 24.63 18.31
CA GLY A 63 -13.49 23.26 18.64
C GLY A 63 -14.19 22.46 17.52
N THR A 64 -14.47 23.10 16.39
CA THR A 64 -15.24 22.48 15.27
C THR A 64 -14.42 22.12 14.06
N VAL A 65 -13.17 22.60 13.98
CA VAL A 65 -12.27 22.34 12.85
C VAL A 65 -11.03 21.64 13.36
N VAL A 66 -10.68 20.55 12.70
CA VAL A 66 -9.45 19.79 12.95
C VAL A 66 -8.55 19.92 11.73
N PHE A 67 -7.29 20.18 11.94
CA PHE A 67 -6.29 20.37 10.90
C PHE A 67 -5.10 19.42 11.11
N GLY A 68 -4.68 18.73 10.05
CA GLY A 68 -3.52 17.85 10.08
C GLY A 68 -2.26 18.60 9.62
N ILE A 69 -1.24 18.67 10.47
CA ILE A 69 0.04 19.31 10.16
C ILE A 69 1.08 18.24 9.86
N PRO A 70 1.64 18.16 8.63
CA PRO A 70 2.71 17.23 8.30
C PRO A 70 3.96 17.49 9.15
N GLN A 71 4.44 16.47 9.86
CA GLN A 71 5.61 16.62 10.75
C GLN A 71 6.69 15.55 10.54
N VAL A 72 6.30 14.36 10.09
CA VAL A 72 7.22 13.23 9.94
C VAL A 72 7.09 12.66 8.54
N GLY A 73 8.14 12.80 7.74
CA GLY A 73 8.24 12.16 6.43
C GLY A 73 8.89 10.78 6.55
N CYS A 74 8.43 9.85 5.72
CA CYS A 74 9.08 8.56 5.53
C CYS A 74 10.04 8.62 4.36
N VAL A 75 11.22 8.02 4.51
CA VAL A 75 12.23 7.95 3.46
C VAL A 75 12.50 6.50 3.08
N ASP A 76 12.91 6.29 1.84
CA ASP A 76 13.39 5.01 1.34
C ASP A 76 14.83 4.72 1.79
N ASN A 77 15.38 3.57 1.37
CA ASN A 77 16.74 3.16 1.69
C ASN A 77 17.83 4.08 1.08
N ASN A 78 17.47 4.96 0.14
CA ASN A 78 18.38 5.94 -0.47
C ASN A 78 18.32 7.30 0.24
N GLY A 79 17.39 7.48 1.18
CA GLY A 79 17.13 8.72 1.87
C GLY A 79 16.15 9.65 1.15
N ASP A 80 15.48 9.18 0.11
CA ASP A 80 14.48 9.95 -0.61
C ASP A 80 13.11 9.83 0.05
N TYR A 81 12.37 10.94 0.14
CA TYR A 81 11.02 10.92 0.67
C TYR A 81 10.06 10.10 -0.20
N LEU A 82 9.19 9.32 0.44
CA LEU A 82 8.12 8.56 -0.20
C LEU A 82 6.91 9.44 -0.56
N GLU A 83 6.78 10.60 0.07
CA GLU A 83 5.74 11.58 -0.26
C GLU A 83 5.87 12.05 -1.71
N ASN A 84 4.75 12.12 -2.43
CA ASN A 84 4.68 12.45 -3.86
C ASN A 84 5.42 11.47 -4.79
N LYS A 85 5.79 10.28 -4.31
CA LYS A 85 6.30 9.19 -5.12
C LYS A 85 5.21 8.14 -5.33
N GLU A 86 4.67 8.08 -6.53
CA GLU A 86 3.73 7.04 -6.92
C GLU A 86 4.40 5.67 -6.85
N LEU A 87 3.68 4.68 -6.33
CA LEU A 87 4.14 3.29 -6.27
C LEU A 87 3.46 2.47 -7.37
N GLU A 88 4.26 2.12 -8.38
CA GLU A 88 3.81 1.29 -9.48
C GLU A 88 3.58 -0.17 -9.06
N PRO A 89 2.44 -0.78 -9.44
CA PRO A 89 2.24 -2.20 -9.25
C PRO A 89 3.16 -3.02 -10.17
N ASP A 90 3.42 -4.27 -9.81
CA ASP A 90 4.17 -5.18 -10.67
C ASP A 90 3.31 -5.69 -11.84
N VAL A 91 2.00 -5.75 -11.64
CA VAL A 91 1.01 -6.10 -12.67
C VAL A 91 -0.11 -5.08 -12.66
N TYR A 92 -0.15 -4.26 -13.69
CA TYR A 92 -1.17 -3.22 -13.85
C TYR A 92 -2.50 -3.82 -14.30
N VAL A 93 -3.53 -3.69 -13.49
CA VAL A 93 -4.90 -4.14 -13.78
C VAL A 93 -5.88 -3.17 -13.14
N LEU A 94 -6.85 -2.73 -13.92
CA LEU A 94 -7.95 -1.91 -13.41
C LEU A 94 -9.23 -2.74 -13.28
N ASN A 95 -10.10 -2.32 -12.38
CA ASN A 95 -11.47 -2.80 -12.26
C ASN A 95 -12.43 -1.77 -12.87
N PRO A 96 -12.79 -1.87 -14.17
CA PRO A 96 -13.75 -0.95 -14.77
C PRO A 96 -15.10 -1.01 -14.04
N ALA A 97 -15.73 0.14 -13.81
CA ALA A 97 -17.00 0.23 -13.09
C ALA A 97 -18.08 -0.71 -13.67
N ALA A 98 -18.12 -0.85 -14.99
CA ALA A 98 -19.07 -1.76 -15.65
C ALA A 98 -18.85 -3.24 -15.26
N ASP A 99 -17.61 -3.66 -15.10
CA ASP A 99 -17.28 -5.04 -14.70
C ASP A 99 -17.61 -5.25 -13.22
N VAL A 100 -17.29 -4.30 -12.36
CA VAL A 100 -17.64 -4.34 -10.92
C VAL A 100 -19.15 -4.44 -10.73
N MET A 101 -19.95 -3.67 -11.49
CA MET A 101 -21.41 -3.72 -11.45
C MET A 101 -21.95 -5.10 -11.89
N ASN A 102 -21.22 -5.82 -12.71
CA ASN A 102 -21.55 -7.18 -13.16
C ASN A 102 -20.92 -8.28 -12.29
N GLY A 103 -20.35 -7.92 -11.14
CA GLY A 103 -19.75 -8.84 -10.19
C GLY A 103 -18.40 -9.43 -10.62
N LYS A 104 -17.71 -8.77 -11.55
CA LYS A 104 -16.36 -9.15 -11.97
C LYS A 104 -15.32 -8.35 -11.22
N ASP A 105 -14.23 -9.01 -10.85
CA ASP A 105 -13.05 -8.39 -10.22
C ASP A 105 -11.80 -8.85 -10.97
N ALA A 106 -11.40 -8.06 -11.97
CA ALA A 106 -10.26 -8.37 -12.82
C ALA A 106 -8.93 -8.38 -12.03
N GLN A 107 -8.82 -7.57 -10.98
CA GLN A 107 -7.63 -7.55 -10.12
C GLN A 107 -7.52 -8.86 -9.33
N LEU A 108 -8.62 -9.30 -8.71
CA LEU A 108 -8.65 -10.55 -7.96
C LEU A 108 -8.43 -11.76 -8.89
N GLU A 109 -9.07 -11.78 -10.05
CA GLU A 109 -8.91 -12.86 -11.04
C GLU A 109 -7.44 -12.95 -11.48
N THR A 110 -6.80 -11.82 -11.80
CA THR A 110 -5.38 -11.77 -12.18
C THR A 110 -4.48 -12.24 -11.04
N ALA A 111 -4.75 -11.82 -9.81
CA ALA A 111 -3.99 -12.25 -8.65
C ALA A 111 -4.09 -13.77 -8.43
N ILE A 112 -5.28 -14.34 -8.56
CA ILE A 112 -5.49 -15.81 -8.49
C ILE A 112 -4.67 -16.53 -9.57
N GLU A 113 -4.72 -16.04 -10.82
CA GLU A 113 -3.94 -16.64 -11.92
C GLU A 113 -2.44 -16.63 -11.66
N LEU A 114 -1.88 -15.51 -11.17
CA LEU A 114 -0.47 -15.40 -10.81
C LEU A 114 -0.09 -16.40 -9.72
N MET A 115 -0.92 -16.50 -8.70
CA MET A 115 -0.67 -17.45 -7.59
C MET A 115 -0.76 -18.89 -8.05
N LEU A 116 -1.68 -19.25 -8.94
CA LEU A 116 -1.79 -20.61 -9.50
C LEU A 116 -0.60 -20.98 -10.39
N LYS A 117 -0.01 -20.00 -11.09
CA LYS A 117 1.22 -20.18 -11.88
C LYS A 117 2.49 -20.25 -11.04
N GLY A 118 2.40 -20.00 -9.74
CA GLY A 118 3.54 -19.97 -8.84
C GLY A 118 4.42 -18.72 -8.98
N GLU A 119 3.91 -17.67 -9.60
CA GLU A 119 4.60 -16.38 -9.72
C GLU A 119 4.50 -15.63 -8.40
N LYS A 120 5.68 -15.27 -7.85
CA LYS A 120 5.83 -14.53 -6.59
C LYS A 120 6.27 -13.11 -6.85
#